data_f98471e02d1f0208f0d77569b34dac3b
#
_entry.id   f98471e02d1f0208f0d77569b34dac3b
#
_cell.length_a   1.000
_cell.length_b   1.000
_cell.length_c   1.000
_cell.angle_alpha   90.00
_cell.angle_beta   90.00
_cell.angle_gamma   90.00
#
_symmetry.space_group_name_H-M   'P 1'
#
loop_
_entity.id
_entity.type
_entity.pdbx_description
1 polymer ?
#
loop_
_entity_poly.entity_id
_entity_poly.type
_entity_poly.pdbx_seq_one_letter_code
_entity_poly.pdbx_strand_id
1 'polypeptide(L)'
;MACAGAWGQDTAPSFPANGANYRLFPAERPPLVPKPQQLRWDGRAIPVQSVRILAPSPSKTSYPEQMKFIVSELKSFLADHRVKVTPDGTFAVKFVKGDVKTGTENPKLKEEAYSLRVTPGGALITAMDTRGFYYGMKTLEQLLLRRGGTTTIAACDIVDWPDFEIRGFMNDVGRNYMPLPLIARELDSMAQLKLNVYHFHFTENPGWRLESKIYPELNDSRNYTRMPGKFYTQKEFKQLVEYCRLRNILLIPEMDMPGHSQMFRKALNVKMSDEKATKALVA
;
A
#
# COMPACT_ATOMS: atom_id res chain seq x y z
N MET A 1 -4.46 11.79 5.22
CA MET A 1 -5.62 12.51 4.62
C MET A 1 -5.48 12.90 3.14
N ALA A 2 -4.39 12.59 2.48
CA ALA A 2 -4.20 12.99 1.06
C ALA A 2 -4.90 12.14 -0.01
N CYS A 3 -5.60 11.06 0.35
CA CYS A 3 -6.29 10.19 -0.62
C CYS A 3 -7.79 10.42 -0.76
N ALA A 4 -8.40 11.33 0.02
CA ALA A 4 -9.85 11.58 -0.04
C ALA A 4 -10.31 12.31 -1.32
N GLY A 5 -9.41 12.92 -2.08
CA GLY A 5 -9.73 13.65 -3.31
C GLY A 5 -10.02 12.78 -4.54
N ALA A 6 -9.70 11.48 -4.50
CA ALA A 6 -9.87 10.60 -5.66
C ALA A 6 -11.26 9.90 -5.73
N TRP A 7 -12.01 9.86 -4.64
CA TRP A 7 -13.16 8.95 -4.50
C TRP A 7 -14.46 9.60 -4.05
N GLY A 8 -14.73 10.85 -4.22
CA GLY A 8 -15.97 11.48 -3.77
C GLY A 8 -16.14 11.47 -2.23
N GLN A 9 -16.64 12.58 -1.69
CA GLN A 9 -16.84 12.75 -0.25
C GLN A 9 -18.06 11.95 0.24
N ASP A 10 -17.83 10.71 0.70
CA ASP A 10 -18.71 10.10 1.69
C ASP A 10 -17.97 10.17 3.03
N THR A 11 -18.60 10.81 4.01
CA THR A 11 -18.05 11.02 5.35
C THR A 11 -17.72 9.68 6.00
N ALA A 12 -16.42 9.42 6.20
CA ALA A 12 -15.98 8.24 6.92
C ALA A 12 -16.56 8.25 8.34
N PRO A 13 -17.10 7.13 8.84
CA PRO A 13 -17.56 7.03 10.22
C PRO A 13 -16.37 7.32 11.16
N SER A 14 -16.54 8.27 12.09
CA SER A 14 -15.60 8.54 13.16
C SER A 14 -15.62 7.36 14.13
N PHE A 15 -14.54 6.58 14.18
CA PHE A 15 -14.35 5.61 15.25
C PHE A 15 -13.99 6.36 16.54
N PRO A 16 -14.62 6.04 17.67
CA PRO A 16 -14.20 6.61 18.95
C PRO A 16 -12.74 6.21 19.20
N ALA A 17 -11.92 7.19 19.59
CA ALA A 17 -10.58 6.94 20.08
C ALA A 17 -10.72 6.12 21.36
N ASN A 18 -10.65 4.80 21.26
CA ASN A 18 -10.53 3.97 22.45
C ASN A 18 -9.21 4.33 23.11
N GLY A 19 -9.30 4.95 24.30
CA GLY A 19 -8.18 5.26 25.18
C GLY A 19 -7.53 3.98 25.74
N ALA A 20 -7.04 3.12 24.85
CA ALA A 20 -6.18 2.03 25.26
C ALA A 20 -4.86 2.64 25.74
N ASN A 21 -4.44 2.26 26.93
CA ASN A 21 -3.13 2.57 27.49
C ASN A 21 -2.04 1.94 26.63
N TYR A 22 -1.74 2.54 25.47
CA TYR A 22 -0.57 2.17 24.68
C TYR A 22 0.66 2.49 25.55
N ARG A 23 1.47 1.48 25.83
CA ARG A 23 2.79 1.69 26.42
C ARG A 23 3.54 2.65 25.48
N LEU A 24 3.86 3.85 26.00
CA LEU A 24 4.64 4.81 25.23
C LEU A 24 6.05 4.24 25.09
N PHE A 25 6.42 3.89 23.87
CA PHE A 25 7.79 3.47 23.54
C PHE A 25 8.73 4.69 23.67
N PRO A 26 9.98 4.50 24.09
CA PRO A 26 10.99 5.55 24.06
C PRO A 26 11.10 6.18 22.66
N ALA A 27 11.28 7.50 22.57
CA ALA A 27 11.39 8.19 21.28
C ALA A 27 12.62 7.77 20.48
N GLU A 28 13.66 7.29 21.15
CA GLU A 28 14.89 6.77 20.56
C GLU A 28 14.78 5.29 20.11
N ARG A 29 13.70 4.60 20.44
CA ARG A 29 13.48 3.19 20.08
C ARG A 29 12.00 2.91 19.81
N PRO A 30 11.41 3.50 18.75
CA PRO A 30 10.04 3.20 18.39
C PRO A 30 9.89 1.74 17.94
N PRO A 31 8.71 1.14 18.09
CA PRO A 31 8.46 -0.17 17.52
C PRO A 31 8.43 -0.07 15.99
N LEU A 32 9.15 -0.96 15.32
CA LEU A 32 9.11 -1.10 13.87
C LEU A 32 8.38 -2.38 13.49
N VAL A 33 7.41 -2.27 12.61
CA VAL A 33 6.60 -3.41 12.13
C VAL A 33 6.48 -3.36 10.60
N PRO A 34 6.96 -4.38 9.90
CA PRO A 34 7.74 -5.54 10.35
C PRO A 34 9.07 -5.15 11.01
N LYS A 35 9.56 -6.01 11.90
CA LYS A 35 10.89 -5.82 12.49
C LYS A 35 11.97 -5.97 11.39
N PRO A 36 12.87 -4.98 11.21
CA PRO A 36 13.94 -5.09 10.23
C PRO A 36 14.90 -6.24 10.52
N GLN A 37 15.50 -6.80 9.48
CA GLN A 37 16.49 -7.89 9.57
C GLN A 37 17.72 -7.50 10.41
N GLN A 38 18.20 -6.28 10.20
CA GLN A 38 19.32 -5.74 10.97
C GLN A 38 18.94 -4.34 11.46
N LEU A 39 19.11 -4.10 12.75
CA LEU A 39 18.77 -2.85 13.38
C LEU A 39 19.74 -2.54 14.52
N ARG A 40 20.39 -1.37 14.43
CA ARG A 40 21.24 -0.82 15.48
C ARG A 40 20.72 0.55 15.88
N TRP A 41 20.25 0.70 17.10
CA TRP A 41 19.87 1.97 17.66
C TRP A 41 21.12 2.77 18.10
N ASP A 42 21.09 4.06 17.81
CA ASP A 42 22.12 5.00 18.29
C ASP A 42 21.79 5.52 19.72
N GLY A 43 20.51 5.49 20.13
CA GLY A 43 20.05 5.97 21.43
C GLY A 43 19.70 7.45 21.44
N ARG A 44 19.69 8.15 20.30
CA ARG A 44 19.31 9.55 20.19
C ARG A 44 17.96 9.73 19.49
N ALA A 45 17.16 10.64 20.04
CA ALA A 45 15.96 11.18 19.37
C ALA A 45 16.30 12.58 18.84
N ILE A 46 16.28 12.75 17.53
CA ILE A 46 16.70 13.96 16.83
C ILE A 46 15.47 14.82 16.56
N PRO A 47 15.37 16.07 17.04
CA PRO A 47 14.27 16.96 16.68
C PRO A 47 14.30 17.29 15.16
N VAL A 48 13.11 17.21 14.51
CA VAL A 48 12.94 17.49 13.10
C VAL A 48 11.86 18.54 12.90
N GLN A 49 12.24 19.74 12.48
CA GLN A 49 11.33 20.87 12.24
C GLN A 49 11.13 21.12 10.73
N SER A 50 12.20 20.97 9.97
CA SER A 50 12.17 21.13 8.52
C SER A 50 13.02 20.08 7.81
N VAL A 51 12.53 19.63 6.66
CA VAL A 51 13.14 18.57 5.84
C VAL A 51 13.40 19.10 4.44
N ARG A 52 14.57 18.76 3.88
CA ARG A 52 14.81 18.80 2.43
C ARG A 52 14.84 17.38 1.89
N ILE A 53 14.10 17.13 0.81
CA ILE A 53 14.04 15.82 0.17
C ILE A 53 14.94 15.84 -1.06
N LEU A 54 15.89 14.90 -1.12
CA LEU A 54 16.86 14.74 -2.20
C LEU A 54 16.60 13.38 -2.87
N ALA A 55 15.81 13.40 -3.93
CA ALA A 55 15.44 12.20 -4.69
C ALA A 55 16.28 12.10 -5.98
N PRO A 56 16.52 10.89 -6.52
CA PRO A 56 17.07 10.70 -7.83
C PRO A 56 16.23 11.41 -8.91
N SER A 57 16.88 11.92 -9.94
CA SER A 57 16.15 12.40 -11.12
C SER A 57 15.25 11.31 -11.68
N PRO A 58 14.04 11.61 -12.17
CA PRO A 58 13.17 10.62 -12.79
C PRO A 58 13.83 9.79 -13.91
N SER A 59 14.76 10.40 -14.66
CA SER A 59 15.54 9.71 -15.70
C SER A 59 16.53 8.66 -15.16
N LYS A 60 16.78 8.62 -13.85
CA LYS A 60 17.70 7.69 -13.19
C LYS A 60 17.00 6.55 -12.44
N THR A 61 15.68 6.46 -12.55
CA THR A 61 14.89 5.38 -11.95
C THR A 61 14.18 4.57 -13.03
N SER A 62 13.95 3.29 -12.78
CA SER A 62 13.17 2.43 -13.70
C SER A 62 11.67 2.77 -13.67
N TYR A 63 11.21 3.42 -12.59
CA TYR A 63 9.79 3.72 -12.35
C TYR A 63 9.60 5.19 -11.91
N PRO A 64 9.70 6.17 -12.82
CA PRO A 64 9.68 7.59 -12.48
C PRO A 64 8.37 8.04 -11.80
N GLU A 65 7.22 7.51 -12.20
CA GLU A 65 5.94 7.86 -11.57
C GLU A 65 5.85 7.37 -10.12
N GLN A 66 6.39 6.20 -9.85
CA GLN A 66 6.46 5.68 -8.48
C GLN A 66 7.41 6.53 -7.62
N MET A 67 8.54 7.01 -8.17
CA MET A 67 9.43 7.89 -7.41
C MET A 67 8.76 9.23 -7.09
N LYS A 68 8.00 9.81 -8.02
CA LYS A 68 7.18 11.01 -7.75
C LYS A 68 6.16 10.74 -6.64
N PHE A 69 5.49 9.59 -6.68
CA PHE A 69 4.55 9.18 -5.65
C PHE A 69 5.21 9.06 -4.27
N ILE A 70 6.37 8.38 -4.17
CA ILE A 70 7.16 8.25 -2.93
C ILE A 70 7.44 9.62 -2.31
N VAL A 71 7.92 10.57 -3.13
CA VAL A 71 8.21 11.93 -2.65
C VAL A 71 6.94 12.67 -2.21
N SER A 72 5.84 12.50 -2.93
CA SER A 72 4.55 13.11 -2.59
C SER A 72 3.97 12.56 -1.30
N GLU A 73 4.02 11.25 -1.12
CA GLU A 73 3.53 10.56 0.08
C GLU A 73 4.34 10.98 1.31
N LEU A 74 5.68 11.00 1.19
CA LEU A 74 6.55 11.49 2.27
C LEU A 74 6.26 12.93 2.64
N LYS A 75 6.01 13.82 1.66
CA LYS A 75 5.63 15.22 1.94
C LYS A 75 4.32 15.31 2.72
N SER A 76 3.30 14.54 2.35
CA SER A 76 2.03 14.50 3.06
C SER A 76 2.21 14.00 4.49
N PHE A 77 2.95 12.90 4.67
CA PHE A 77 3.25 12.36 5.98
C PHE A 77 3.98 13.36 6.90
N LEU A 78 4.99 14.04 6.38
CA LEU A 78 5.73 15.08 7.11
C LEU A 78 4.83 16.26 7.51
N ALA A 79 3.92 16.68 6.62
CA ALA A 79 2.96 17.74 6.90
C ALA A 79 2.01 17.37 8.06
N ASP A 80 1.50 16.13 8.08
CA ASP A 80 0.66 15.61 9.17
C ASP A 80 1.42 15.60 10.52
N HIS A 81 2.74 15.40 10.47
CA HIS A 81 3.63 15.47 11.63
C HIS A 81 4.14 16.90 11.94
N ARG A 82 3.58 17.93 11.28
CA ARG A 82 3.96 19.35 11.46
C ARG A 82 5.44 19.65 11.13
N VAL A 83 6.01 18.88 10.20
CA VAL A 83 7.36 19.08 9.66
C VAL A 83 7.27 19.81 8.33
N LYS A 84 7.96 20.94 8.20
CA LYS A 84 7.99 21.71 6.95
C LYS A 84 8.91 21.06 5.92
N VAL A 85 8.48 20.99 4.68
CA VAL A 85 9.36 20.55 3.57
C VAL A 85 9.78 21.77 2.77
N THR A 86 11.09 22.11 2.83
CA THR A 86 11.67 23.30 2.18
C THR A 86 13.02 22.94 1.54
N PRO A 87 13.47 23.69 0.51
CA PRO A 87 14.77 23.44 -0.13
C PRO A 87 15.98 23.59 0.82
N ASP A 88 15.86 24.42 1.83
CA ASP A 88 16.85 24.73 2.86
C ASP A 88 16.61 23.98 4.19
N GLY A 89 15.72 22.99 4.18
CA GLY A 89 15.38 22.17 5.37
C GLY A 89 16.63 21.62 6.04
N THR A 90 16.67 21.74 7.38
CA THR A 90 17.85 21.40 8.19
C THR A 90 18.12 19.90 8.27
N PHE A 91 17.10 19.06 8.13
CA PHE A 91 17.22 17.62 8.09
C PHE A 91 17.07 17.10 6.65
N ALA A 92 18.11 16.44 6.10
CA ALA A 92 18.07 15.94 4.74
C ALA A 92 17.51 14.50 4.68
N VAL A 93 16.47 14.24 3.89
CA VAL A 93 16.06 12.89 3.51
C VAL A 93 16.56 12.62 2.09
N LYS A 94 17.54 11.72 1.96
CA LYS A 94 18.22 11.45 0.70
C LYS A 94 17.95 10.02 0.24
N PHE A 95 17.54 9.87 -1.01
CA PHE A 95 17.39 8.60 -1.70
C PHE A 95 18.56 8.40 -2.66
N VAL A 96 19.27 7.29 -2.54
CA VAL A 96 20.47 6.99 -3.35
C VAL A 96 20.37 5.60 -3.93
N LYS A 97 20.45 5.49 -5.26
CA LYS A 97 20.53 4.19 -5.94
C LYS A 97 21.85 3.51 -5.64
N GLY A 98 21.81 2.28 -5.19
CA GLY A 98 22.97 1.48 -4.87
C GLY A 98 22.62 0.10 -4.37
N ASP A 99 23.61 -0.78 -4.34
CA ASP A 99 23.44 -2.13 -3.83
C ASP A 99 23.30 -2.13 -2.30
N VAL A 100 22.49 -3.06 -1.80
CA VAL A 100 22.28 -3.30 -0.38
C VAL A 100 22.85 -4.68 -0.03
N LYS A 101 23.76 -4.73 0.93
CA LYS A 101 24.30 -6.00 1.43
C LYS A 101 23.25 -6.71 2.27
N THR A 102 22.65 -7.73 1.70
CA THR A 102 21.62 -8.55 2.34
C THR A 102 22.15 -9.90 2.78
N GLY A 103 21.43 -10.59 3.66
CA GLY A 103 21.68 -12.01 4.00
C GLY A 103 21.00 -12.99 3.05
N THR A 104 20.37 -12.54 1.97
CA THR A 104 19.71 -13.37 0.97
C THR A 104 20.38 -13.29 -0.40
N GLU A 105 20.42 -14.40 -1.12
CA GLU A 105 20.86 -14.46 -2.52
C GLU A 105 19.68 -14.39 -3.52
N ASN A 106 18.44 -14.45 -3.05
CA ASN A 106 17.27 -14.37 -3.91
C ASN A 106 17.14 -12.97 -4.53
N PRO A 107 17.22 -12.83 -5.89
CA PRO A 107 17.20 -11.54 -6.55
C PRO A 107 15.89 -10.76 -6.34
N LYS A 108 14.75 -11.45 -6.24
CA LYS A 108 13.45 -10.80 -6.01
C LYS A 108 13.37 -10.15 -4.63
N LEU A 109 13.95 -10.78 -3.61
CA LEU A 109 14.01 -10.22 -2.27
C LEU A 109 15.01 -9.04 -2.22
N LYS A 110 16.12 -9.13 -2.99
CA LYS A 110 17.10 -8.03 -3.12
C LYS A 110 16.49 -6.77 -3.76
N GLU A 111 15.56 -6.90 -4.72
CA GLU A 111 14.87 -5.75 -5.33
C GLU A 111 14.07 -4.92 -4.33
N GLU A 112 13.60 -5.53 -3.26
CA GLU A 112 12.85 -4.88 -2.19
C GLU A 112 13.74 -4.42 -1.03
N ALA A 113 15.02 -4.79 -1.03
CA ALA A 113 15.96 -4.47 0.03
C ALA A 113 16.30 -2.97 0.07
N TYR A 114 16.54 -2.49 1.28
CA TYR A 114 17.03 -1.13 1.51
C TYR A 114 17.99 -1.09 2.72
N SER A 115 18.85 -0.07 2.73
CA SER A 115 19.48 0.39 3.95
C SER A 115 18.99 1.78 4.32
N LEU A 116 18.83 2.03 5.61
CA LEU A 116 18.40 3.32 6.15
C LEU A 116 19.33 3.70 7.29
N ARG A 117 20.03 4.82 7.12
CA ARG A 117 20.86 5.42 8.17
C ARG A 117 20.30 6.76 8.57
N VAL A 118 20.02 6.92 9.86
CA VAL A 118 19.51 8.16 10.44
C VAL A 118 20.54 8.73 11.40
N THR A 119 20.95 9.96 11.13
CA THR A 119 21.94 10.72 11.91
C THR A 119 21.39 12.14 12.17
N PRO A 120 22.03 12.96 13.04
CA PRO A 120 21.61 14.36 13.24
C PRO A 120 21.56 15.21 11.94
N GLY A 121 22.35 14.85 10.92
CA GLY A 121 22.40 15.57 9.64
C GLY A 121 21.32 15.14 8.64
N GLY A 122 20.64 14.02 8.88
CA GLY A 122 19.62 13.52 7.96
C GLY A 122 19.46 12.01 7.94
N ALA A 123 18.57 11.56 7.06
CA ALA A 123 18.30 10.16 6.73
C ALA A 123 18.79 9.84 5.31
N LEU A 124 19.53 8.75 5.18
CA LEU A 124 19.98 8.20 3.89
C LEU A 124 19.29 6.86 3.66
N ILE A 125 18.47 6.78 2.61
CA ILE A 125 17.87 5.54 2.12
C ILE A 125 18.64 5.11 0.88
N THR A 126 19.27 3.94 0.93
CA THR A 126 19.91 3.31 -0.23
C THR A 126 19.13 2.08 -0.64
N ALA A 127 18.87 1.93 -1.92
CA ALA A 127 18.19 0.78 -2.51
C ALA A 127 18.56 0.62 -3.98
N MET A 128 18.30 -0.54 -4.55
CA MET A 128 18.52 -0.81 -5.98
C MET A 128 17.60 0.04 -6.86
N ASP A 129 16.32 0.20 -6.48
CA ASP A 129 15.34 1.03 -7.18
C ASP A 129 14.15 1.39 -6.27
N THR A 130 13.05 1.85 -6.88
CA THR A 130 11.86 2.41 -6.22
C THR A 130 11.18 1.46 -5.23
N ARG A 131 11.22 0.14 -5.42
CA ARG A 131 10.65 -0.83 -4.47
C ARG A 131 11.31 -0.71 -3.09
N GLY A 132 12.63 -0.80 -3.04
CA GLY A 132 13.38 -0.64 -1.80
C GLY A 132 13.28 0.78 -1.24
N PHE A 133 13.26 1.83 -2.10
CA PHE A 133 13.02 3.20 -1.65
C PHE A 133 11.67 3.36 -0.94
N TYR A 134 10.62 2.76 -1.49
CA TYR A 134 9.29 2.80 -0.88
C TYR A 134 9.28 2.16 0.51
N TYR A 135 9.84 0.96 0.66
CA TYR A 135 9.88 0.28 1.94
C TYR A 135 10.82 0.95 2.95
N GLY A 136 11.94 1.51 2.48
CA GLY A 136 12.81 2.34 3.30
C GLY A 136 12.10 3.60 3.81
N MET A 137 11.30 4.25 2.96
CA MET A 137 10.46 5.38 3.35
C MET A 137 9.40 4.96 4.39
N LYS A 138 8.72 3.83 4.21
CA LYS A 138 7.74 3.32 5.19
C LYS A 138 8.38 3.05 6.55
N THR A 139 9.62 2.59 6.58
CA THR A 139 10.36 2.45 7.84
C THR A 139 10.76 3.81 8.41
N LEU A 140 11.19 4.77 7.58
CA LEU A 140 11.47 6.14 8.01
C LEU A 140 10.24 6.80 8.66
N GLU A 141 9.05 6.60 8.10
CA GLU A 141 7.79 7.09 8.67
C GLU A 141 7.55 6.57 10.09
N GLN A 142 7.82 5.29 10.35
CA GLN A 142 7.67 4.69 11.68
C GLN A 142 8.70 5.18 12.70
N LEU A 143 9.84 5.69 12.24
CA LEU A 143 10.87 6.28 13.11
C LEU A 143 10.52 7.70 13.56
N LEU A 144 9.60 8.39 12.86
CA LEU A 144 9.14 9.73 13.25
C LEU A 144 8.06 9.62 14.32
N LEU A 145 8.26 10.29 15.44
CA LEU A 145 7.32 10.37 16.53
C LEU A 145 7.01 11.82 16.86
N ARG A 146 5.72 12.13 17.01
CA ARG A 146 5.28 13.44 17.49
C ARG A 146 4.74 13.33 18.90
N ARG A 147 5.41 13.99 19.86
CA ARG A 147 5.04 14.01 21.28
C ARG A 147 5.21 15.42 21.84
N GLY A 148 4.25 15.85 22.66
CA GLY A 148 4.35 17.16 23.34
C GLY A 148 4.58 18.35 22.40
N GLY A 149 4.03 18.30 21.18
CA GLY A 149 4.22 19.34 20.17
C GLY A 149 5.52 19.25 19.37
N THR A 150 6.48 18.41 19.75
CA THR A 150 7.76 18.21 19.07
C THR A 150 7.74 16.94 18.23
N THR A 151 8.24 17.02 16.98
CA THR A 151 8.49 15.86 16.13
C THR A 151 9.95 15.48 16.24
N THR A 152 10.22 14.20 16.51
CA THR A 152 11.57 13.64 16.60
C THR A 152 11.69 12.42 15.69
N ILE A 153 12.91 12.09 15.29
CA ILE A 153 13.26 10.84 14.60
C ILE A 153 14.33 10.09 15.38
N ALA A 154 14.16 8.77 15.50
CA ALA A 154 15.15 7.93 16.17
C ALA A 154 16.39 7.73 15.31
N ALA A 155 17.58 7.98 15.86
CA ALA A 155 18.84 7.72 15.19
C ALA A 155 19.16 6.21 15.18
N CYS A 156 19.45 5.66 13.98
CA CYS A 156 19.67 4.24 13.81
C CYS A 156 20.38 3.91 12.50
N ASP A 157 20.91 2.69 12.42
CA ASP A 157 21.31 2.02 11.18
C ASP A 157 20.42 0.79 10.99
N ILE A 158 19.83 0.66 9.81
CA ILE A 158 18.94 -0.43 9.41
C ILE A 158 19.44 -1.00 8.08
N VAL A 159 19.45 -2.33 7.96
CA VAL A 159 19.45 -3.04 6.69
C VAL A 159 18.31 -4.04 6.72
N ASP A 160 17.46 -3.99 5.68
CA ASP A 160 16.24 -4.77 5.66
C ASP A 160 15.95 -5.34 4.29
N TRP A 161 15.36 -6.52 4.29
CA TRP A 161 14.84 -7.24 3.12
C TRP A 161 13.75 -8.20 3.58
N PRO A 162 12.78 -8.58 2.72
CA PRO A 162 11.73 -9.51 3.13
C PRO A 162 12.23 -10.95 3.26
N ASP A 163 11.58 -11.75 4.12
CA ASP A 163 11.80 -13.19 4.22
C ASP A 163 11.05 -13.97 3.14
N PHE A 164 9.91 -13.42 2.66
CA PHE A 164 9.01 -14.06 1.70
C PHE A 164 8.79 -13.19 0.48
N GLU A 165 8.80 -13.80 -0.72
CA GLU A 165 8.46 -13.11 -1.98
C GLU A 165 7.01 -12.63 -1.99
N ILE A 166 6.09 -13.43 -1.45
CA ILE A 166 4.65 -13.15 -1.43
C ILE A 166 4.22 -12.88 0.01
N ARG A 167 3.70 -11.68 0.24
CA ARG A 167 3.15 -11.24 1.52
C ARG A 167 1.77 -10.64 1.23
N GLY A 168 0.76 -11.51 1.25
CA GLY A 168 -0.56 -11.20 0.72
C GLY A 168 -1.64 -11.02 1.77
N PHE A 169 -2.69 -10.33 1.34
CA PHE A 169 -3.97 -10.24 2.02
C PHE A 169 -5.10 -10.43 0.99
N MET A 170 -6.17 -11.14 1.36
CA MET A 170 -7.29 -11.40 0.48
C MET A 170 -8.58 -10.78 1.02
N ASN A 171 -9.32 -10.12 0.13
CA ASN A 171 -10.67 -9.63 0.40
C ASN A 171 -11.70 -10.33 -0.48
N ASP A 172 -12.74 -10.81 0.16
CA ASP A 172 -13.92 -11.34 -0.52
C ASP A 172 -15.00 -10.24 -0.66
N VAL A 173 -14.85 -9.46 -1.72
CA VAL A 173 -15.84 -8.44 -2.09
C VAL A 173 -17.00 -9.02 -2.88
N GLY A 174 -16.89 -10.26 -3.34
CA GLY A 174 -17.97 -11.01 -3.97
C GLY A 174 -19.13 -11.23 -3.00
N ARG A 175 -18.85 -11.69 -1.77
CA ARG A 175 -19.86 -11.86 -0.71
C ARG A 175 -20.33 -10.53 -0.16
N ASN A 176 -19.42 -9.60 0.13
CA ASN A 176 -19.78 -8.28 0.66
C ASN A 176 -19.02 -7.19 -0.10
N TYR A 177 -19.76 -6.40 -0.89
CA TYR A 177 -19.18 -5.24 -1.57
C TYR A 177 -18.54 -4.29 -0.57
N MET A 178 -17.31 -3.90 -0.86
CA MET A 178 -16.54 -2.94 -0.06
C MET A 178 -16.33 -1.65 -0.85
N PRO A 179 -16.70 -0.48 -0.31
CA PRO A 179 -16.46 0.80 -1.00
C PRO A 179 -14.96 1.05 -1.21
N LEU A 180 -14.58 1.63 -2.35
CA LEU A 180 -13.19 1.90 -2.68
C LEU A 180 -12.42 2.70 -1.63
N PRO A 181 -13.00 3.71 -0.94
CA PRO A 181 -12.29 4.41 0.14
C PRO A 181 -11.88 3.48 1.29
N LEU A 182 -12.66 2.44 1.58
CA LEU A 182 -12.31 1.46 2.60
C LEU A 182 -11.20 0.53 2.13
N ILE A 183 -11.28 0.05 0.87
CA ILE A 183 -10.20 -0.73 0.25
C ILE A 183 -8.89 0.08 0.22
N ALA A 184 -8.94 1.37 -0.12
CA ALA A 184 -7.77 2.24 -0.13
C ALA A 184 -7.10 2.31 1.25
N ARG A 185 -7.87 2.41 2.33
CA ARG A 185 -7.35 2.40 3.71
C ARG A 185 -6.69 1.08 4.08
N GLU A 186 -7.25 -0.05 3.63
CA GLU A 186 -6.62 -1.36 3.81
C GLU A 186 -5.30 -1.45 3.05
N LEU A 187 -5.27 -0.99 1.80
CA LEU A 187 -4.05 -0.96 1.00
C LEU A 187 -2.98 -0.05 1.60
N ASP A 188 -3.35 1.09 2.20
CA ASP A 188 -2.42 1.95 2.93
C ASP A 188 -1.85 1.21 4.17
N SER A 189 -2.68 0.44 4.88
CA SER A 189 -2.22 -0.39 6.00
C SER A 189 -1.31 -1.53 5.54
N MET A 190 -1.66 -2.19 4.42
CA MET A 190 -0.81 -3.20 3.77
C MET A 190 0.57 -2.62 3.41
N ALA A 191 0.60 -1.42 2.83
CA ALA A 191 1.83 -0.73 2.47
C ALA A 191 2.71 -0.42 3.69
N GLN A 192 2.11 0.03 4.81
CA GLN A 192 2.83 0.26 6.07
C GLN A 192 3.45 -1.03 6.62
N LEU A 193 2.76 -2.16 6.44
CA LEU A 193 3.23 -3.48 6.86
C LEU A 193 4.09 -4.18 5.79
N LYS A 194 4.41 -3.49 4.68
CA LYS A 194 5.20 -4.02 3.56
C LYS A 194 4.61 -5.28 2.91
N LEU A 195 3.28 -5.45 2.96
CA LEU A 195 2.57 -6.48 2.19
C LEU A 195 2.57 -6.08 0.72
N ASN A 196 2.75 -7.06 -0.19
CA ASN A 196 2.96 -6.80 -1.60
C ASN A 196 1.98 -7.50 -2.55
N VAL A 197 1.00 -8.23 -2.03
CA VAL A 197 -0.04 -8.90 -2.83
C VAL A 197 -1.40 -8.64 -2.24
N TYR A 198 -2.31 -8.11 -3.06
CA TYR A 198 -3.72 -7.94 -2.74
C TYR A 198 -4.54 -8.89 -3.60
N HIS A 199 -5.05 -9.96 -2.99
CA HIS A 199 -5.90 -10.95 -3.66
C HIS A 199 -7.35 -10.48 -3.59
N PHE A 200 -7.93 -10.17 -4.74
CA PHE A 200 -9.23 -9.54 -4.89
C PHE A 200 -10.25 -10.52 -5.42
N HIS A 201 -10.97 -11.18 -4.51
CA HIS A 201 -12.02 -12.15 -4.82
C HIS A 201 -13.33 -11.40 -5.10
N PHE A 202 -13.62 -11.14 -6.38
CA PHE A 202 -14.72 -10.28 -6.79
C PHE A 202 -15.94 -11.01 -7.36
N THR A 203 -15.86 -12.33 -7.54
CA THR A 203 -16.97 -13.17 -8.04
C THR A 203 -17.40 -14.18 -6.99
N GLU A 204 -18.70 -14.28 -6.74
CA GLU A 204 -19.25 -15.19 -5.75
C GLU A 204 -20.72 -15.52 -6.06
N ASN A 205 -21.29 -16.49 -5.34
CA ASN A 205 -22.69 -16.88 -5.45
C ASN A 205 -23.65 -15.67 -5.28
N PRO A 206 -23.46 -14.75 -4.32
CA PRO A 206 -24.34 -13.61 -4.13
C PRO A 206 -24.14 -12.44 -5.07
N GLY A 207 -23.01 -12.34 -5.79
CA GLY A 207 -22.77 -11.19 -6.64
C GLY A 207 -21.54 -11.27 -7.52
N TRP A 208 -21.57 -10.53 -8.61
CA TRP A 208 -20.46 -10.27 -9.53
C TRP A 208 -20.07 -8.79 -9.39
N ARG A 209 -18.87 -8.49 -8.88
CA ARG A 209 -18.51 -7.14 -8.44
C ARG A 209 -17.66 -6.34 -9.42
N LEU A 210 -17.49 -6.81 -10.66
CA LEU A 210 -16.79 -6.06 -11.69
C LEU A 210 -17.73 -5.79 -12.89
N GLU A 211 -17.73 -4.55 -13.41
CA GLU A 211 -18.50 -4.17 -14.57
C GLU A 211 -18.14 -5.05 -15.80
N SER A 212 -19.14 -5.70 -16.36
CA SER A 212 -19.03 -6.36 -17.67
C SER A 212 -19.82 -5.56 -18.70
N LYS A 213 -19.11 -5.08 -19.74
CA LYS A 213 -19.73 -4.37 -20.89
C LYS A 213 -20.24 -5.33 -21.95
N ILE A 214 -19.69 -6.54 -22.00
CA ILE A 214 -20.06 -7.57 -22.97
C ILE A 214 -21.27 -8.36 -22.47
N TYR A 215 -21.33 -8.62 -21.17
CA TYR A 215 -22.42 -9.34 -20.51
C TYR A 215 -23.02 -8.48 -19.39
N PRO A 216 -23.80 -7.42 -19.73
CA PRO A 216 -24.35 -6.50 -18.75
C PRO A 216 -25.29 -7.18 -17.74
N GLU A 217 -25.82 -8.37 -18.08
CA GLU A 217 -26.63 -9.21 -17.19
C GLU A 217 -25.89 -9.58 -15.90
N LEU A 218 -24.55 -9.65 -15.94
CA LEU A 218 -23.71 -9.88 -14.76
C LEU A 218 -23.80 -8.75 -13.74
N ASN A 219 -24.19 -7.56 -14.17
CA ASN A 219 -24.34 -6.39 -13.29
C ASN A 219 -25.82 -6.03 -13.04
N ASP A 220 -26.77 -6.80 -13.57
CA ASP A 220 -28.20 -6.57 -13.29
C ASP A 220 -28.51 -6.89 -11.83
N SER A 221 -29.03 -5.89 -11.11
CA SER A 221 -29.34 -5.97 -9.68
C SER A 221 -30.26 -7.14 -9.32
N ARG A 222 -31.15 -7.57 -10.24
CA ARG A 222 -32.09 -8.70 -10.07
C ARG A 222 -31.39 -10.05 -9.92
N ASN A 223 -30.15 -10.16 -10.37
CA ASN A 223 -29.36 -11.39 -10.30
C ASN A 223 -28.61 -11.53 -8.96
N TYR A 224 -28.43 -10.44 -8.22
CA TYR A 224 -27.74 -10.44 -6.93
C TYR A 224 -28.66 -11.00 -5.82
N THR A 225 -28.06 -11.76 -4.92
CA THR A 225 -28.73 -12.19 -3.68
C THR A 225 -28.27 -11.40 -2.46
N ARG A 226 -27.19 -10.62 -2.59
CA ARG A 226 -26.67 -9.74 -1.55
C ARG A 226 -26.14 -8.45 -2.16
N MET A 227 -26.44 -7.32 -1.54
CA MET A 227 -26.02 -5.98 -1.97
C MET A 227 -26.29 -5.73 -3.48
N PRO A 228 -27.58 -5.71 -3.90
CA PRO A 228 -27.97 -5.60 -5.30
C PRO A 228 -27.37 -4.36 -5.99
N GLY A 229 -26.89 -4.52 -7.22
CA GLY A 229 -26.36 -3.44 -8.04
C GLY A 229 -25.05 -2.83 -7.53
N LYS A 230 -24.42 -3.39 -6.50
CA LYS A 230 -23.10 -2.96 -6.02
C LYS A 230 -21.99 -3.70 -6.76
N PHE A 231 -21.27 -2.98 -7.60
CA PHE A 231 -20.09 -3.47 -8.34
C PHE A 231 -19.13 -2.30 -8.61
N TYR A 232 -17.93 -2.60 -9.02
CA TYR A 232 -16.91 -1.63 -9.43
C TYR A 232 -16.97 -1.47 -10.95
N THR A 233 -16.97 -0.23 -11.42
CA THR A 233 -16.82 0.05 -12.85
C THR A 233 -15.41 -0.32 -13.31
N GLN A 234 -15.23 -0.60 -14.61
CA GLN A 234 -13.90 -0.85 -15.16
C GLN A 234 -12.94 0.33 -14.92
N LYS A 235 -13.47 1.57 -14.91
CA LYS A 235 -12.68 2.76 -14.59
C LYS A 235 -12.19 2.72 -13.14
N GLU A 236 -13.05 2.44 -12.20
CA GLU A 236 -12.71 2.32 -10.77
C GLU A 236 -11.72 1.18 -10.53
N PHE A 237 -11.90 0.05 -11.20
CA PHE A 237 -10.98 -1.07 -11.08
C PHE A 237 -9.58 -0.73 -11.61
N LYS A 238 -9.47 -0.05 -12.76
CA LYS A 238 -8.19 0.46 -13.28
C LYS A 238 -7.51 1.42 -12.30
N GLN A 239 -8.28 2.30 -11.65
CA GLN A 239 -7.76 3.19 -10.61
C GLN A 239 -7.25 2.41 -9.40
N LEU A 240 -7.96 1.34 -8.99
CA LEU A 240 -7.53 0.47 -7.91
C LEU A 240 -6.21 -0.24 -8.23
N VAL A 241 -6.06 -0.77 -9.46
CA VAL A 241 -4.81 -1.39 -9.93
C VAL A 241 -3.65 -0.39 -9.85
N GLU A 242 -3.85 0.84 -10.31
CA GLU A 242 -2.82 1.89 -10.25
C GLU A 242 -2.50 2.30 -8.80
N TYR A 243 -3.51 2.37 -7.94
CA TYR A 243 -3.34 2.64 -6.52
C TYR A 243 -2.45 1.59 -5.83
N CYS A 244 -2.68 0.31 -6.14
CA CYS A 244 -1.85 -0.80 -5.69
C CYS A 244 -0.42 -0.70 -6.24
N ARG A 245 -0.28 -0.48 -7.56
CA ARG A 245 1.02 -0.42 -8.25
C ARG A 245 1.96 0.62 -7.64
N LEU A 246 1.45 1.81 -7.34
CA LEU A 246 2.23 2.87 -6.71
C LEU A 246 2.76 2.48 -5.32
N ARG A 247 2.08 1.55 -4.64
CA ARG A 247 2.41 1.05 -3.28
C ARG A 247 3.21 -0.25 -3.26
N ASN A 248 3.75 -0.68 -4.40
CA ASN A 248 4.40 -1.99 -4.55
C ASN A 248 3.48 -3.18 -4.25
N ILE A 249 2.18 -3.02 -4.44
CA ILE A 249 1.19 -4.08 -4.23
C ILE A 249 0.75 -4.59 -5.60
N LEU A 250 0.91 -5.89 -5.83
CA LEU A 250 0.32 -6.59 -6.97
C LEU A 250 -1.14 -6.91 -6.65
N LEU A 251 -2.09 -6.39 -7.43
CA LEU A 251 -3.48 -6.79 -7.34
C LEU A 251 -3.68 -8.04 -8.20
N ILE A 252 -4.16 -9.12 -7.58
CA ILE A 252 -4.54 -10.37 -8.25
C ILE A 252 -6.06 -10.48 -8.23
N PRO A 253 -6.74 -10.24 -9.37
CA PRO A 253 -8.17 -10.45 -9.46
C PRO A 253 -8.47 -11.94 -9.56
N GLU A 254 -9.41 -12.42 -8.75
CA GLU A 254 -9.87 -13.79 -8.79
C GLU A 254 -11.28 -13.88 -9.35
N MET A 255 -11.40 -14.69 -10.40
CA MET A 255 -12.67 -15.15 -10.97
C MET A 255 -12.81 -16.65 -10.67
N ASP A 256 -13.53 -16.97 -9.60
CA ASP A 256 -13.60 -18.36 -9.09
C ASP A 256 -14.62 -19.19 -9.86
N MET A 257 -14.16 -20.35 -10.36
CA MET A 257 -14.97 -21.29 -11.13
C MET A 257 -14.40 -22.72 -11.03
N PRO A 258 -15.24 -23.76 -11.13
CA PRO A 258 -16.73 -23.80 -11.26
C PRO A 258 -17.45 -23.56 -9.93
N GLY A 259 -16.75 -23.54 -8.82
CA GLY A 259 -17.25 -23.12 -7.52
C GLY A 259 -17.64 -21.64 -7.54
N HIS A 260 -18.34 -21.17 -6.51
CA HIS A 260 -18.63 -19.73 -6.28
C HIS A 260 -19.16 -18.97 -7.50
N SER A 261 -19.80 -19.67 -8.48
CA SER A 261 -20.20 -19.17 -9.79
C SER A 261 -21.70 -19.07 -9.99
N GLN A 262 -22.52 -19.21 -8.92
CA GLN A 262 -23.98 -19.24 -9.06
C GLN A 262 -24.54 -17.97 -9.70
N MET A 263 -24.01 -16.81 -9.32
CA MET A 263 -24.41 -15.53 -9.90
C MET A 263 -24.13 -15.49 -11.42
N PHE A 264 -22.94 -15.90 -11.86
CA PHE A 264 -22.57 -16.00 -13.28
C PHE A 264 -23.53 -16.93 -14.05
N ARG A 265 -23.75 -18.15 -13.53
CA ARG A 265 -24.63 -19.14 -14.17
C ARG A 265 -26.08 -18.64 -14.28
N LYS A 266 -26.59 -18.00 -13.21
CA LYS A 266 -27.93 -17.43 -13.21
C LYS A 266 -28.06 -16.29 -14.21
N ALA A 267 -27.13 -15.33 -14.20
CA ALA A 267 -27.17 -14.15 -15.06
C ALA A 267 -27.15 -14.53 -16.55
N LEU A 268 -26.32 -15.48 -16.94
CA LEU A 268 -26.15 -15.90 -18.35
C LEU A 268 -27.06 -17.08 -18.76
N ASN A 269 -27.79 -17.64 -17.81
CA ASN A 269 -28.62 -18.85 -17.99
C ASN A 269 -27.79 -19.99 -18.65
N VAL A 270 -26.68 -20.37 -17.98
CA VAL A 270 -25.75 -21.40 -18.46
C VAL A 270 -25.43 -22.41 -17.37
N LYS A 271 -25.03 -23.63 -17.78
CA LYS A 271 -24.29 -24.57 -16.95
C LYS A 271 -22.79 -24.39 -17.21
N MET A 272 -21.93 -24.71 -16.23
CA MET A 272 -20.47 -24.55 -16.40
C MET A 272 -19.89 -25.49 -17.48
N SER A 273 -20.60 -26.54 -17.87
CA SER A 273 -20.28 -27.42 -18.98
C SER A 273 -20.61 -26.84 -20.36
N ASP A 274 -21.33 -25.73 -20.45
CA ASP A 274 -21.79 -25.16 -21.69
C ASP A 274 -20.67 -24.37 -22.39
N GLU A 275 -20.56 -24.51 -23.71
CA GLU A 275 -19.61 -23.73 -24.54
C GLU A 275 -19.82 -22.20 -24.36
N LYS A 276 -21.08 -21.77 -24.19
CA LYS A 276 -21.43 -20.37 -23.91
C LYS A 276 -20.76 -19.88 -22.60
N ALA A 277 -20.68 -20.73 -21.58
CA ALA A 277 -20.01 -20.38 -20.33
C ALA A 277 -18.52 -20.15 -20.54
N THR A 278 -17.85 -21.06 -21.26
CA THR A 278 -16.42 -20.92 -21.60
C THR A 278 -16.15 -19.65 -22.41
N LYS A 279 -16.97 -19.37 -23.43
CA LYS A 279 -16.85 -18.13 -24.24
C LYS A 279 -17.00 -16.87 -23.40
N ALA A 280 -17.94 -16.87 -22.46
CA ALA A 280 -18.16 -15.71 -21.59
C ALA A 280 -17.03 -15.48 -20.57
N LEU A 281 -16.23 -16.52 -20.25
CA LEU A 281 -15.09 -16.40 -19.34
C LEU A 281 -13.82 -15.82 -19.98
N VAL A 282 -13.68 -15.98 -21.30
CA VAL A 282 -12.49 -15.52 -22.03
C VAL A 282 -12.73 -14.23 -22.82
N ALA A 283 -13.97 -13.70 -22.79
CA ALA A 283 -14.35 -12.45 -23.44
C ALA A 283 -14.14 -11.24 -22.53
#